data_919fb9f7809bcc339504fd506889c9f8
#
_entry.id   919fb9f7809bcc339504fd506889c9f8
#
_cell.length_a   1.000
_cell.length_b   1.000
_cell.length_c   1.000
_cell.angle_alpha   90.00
_cell.angle_beta   90.00
_cell.angle_gamma   90.00
#
_symmetry.space_group_name_H-M   'P 1'
#
loop_
_entity.id
_entity.type
_entity.pdbx_description
1 polymer ?
#
loop_
_entity_poly.entity_id
_entity_poly.type
_entity_poly.pdbx_seq_one_letter_code
_entity_poly.pdbx_strand_id
1 'polypeptide(L)'
;MIFASVRRSHYASAVSVARLAALLFLLPFFAATAATEKPATYGMEIHSDWIAMPDGTRLSADLYQPTGGKAGEKFPVLLEYLPYRKHEARARNWPLYSYFVRRGYVVAAVDIRGTGNSEGRLIPYEYSEVEQKDGETVIDWLSKQRWSNGNVGMFGISWGGFNSIQMATRNVPALKAMVAIDATEDLYQDDVHYMDGIMHLDSWEMSMDLDNARPGAPGYVIDDANFRDRFDTEPWMLTYKNQQRDGPFWDRGSVRDRYDEIRIPTFHIGGWYDGYRDSVARMLANVKNAPVKAIMGAWHH
;
A
#
# COMPACT_ATOMS: atom_id res chain seq x y z
N MET A 1 66.65 -38.12 -6.98
CA MET A 1 65.54 -39.05 -7.30
C MET A 1 65.13 -39.77 -6.04
N ILE A 2 64.08 -39.31 -5.37
CA ILE A 2 63.47 -40.06 -4.26
C ILE A 2 61.96 -39.89 -4.46
N PHE A 3 61.29 -40.97 -4.81
CA PHE A 3 59.87 -41.06 -4.91
C PHE A 3 59.29 -41.36 -3.52
N ALA A 4 58.45 -40.52 -2.97
CA ALA A 4 57.65 -40.80 -1.78
C ALA A 4 56.21 -41.15 -2.20
N SER A 5 55.82 -42.39 -1.90
CA SER A 5 54.47 -42.95 -2.12
C SER A 5 53.48 -42.37 -1.08
N VAL A 6 52.45 -41.69 -1.51
CA VAL A 6 51.34 -41.31 -0.65
C VAL A 6 50.22 -42.35 -0.76
N ARG A 7 50.02 -43.14 0.32
CA ARG A 7 48.85 -44.02 0.45
C ARG A 7 47.63 -43.16 0.79
N ARG A 8 46.61 -43.19 -0.07
CA ARG A 8 45.30 -42.65 0.22
C ARG A 8 44.50 -43.61 1.13
N SER A 9 44.12 -43.10 2.28
CA SER A 9 43.20 -43.80 3.18
C SER A 9 41.75 -43.55 2.73
N HIS A 10 41.05 -44.60 2.28
CA HIS A 10 39.64 -44.57 1.91
C HIS A 10 38.75 -45.05 3.06
N TYR A 11 38.68 -44.33 4.17
CA TYR A 11 37.77 -44.69 5.27
C TYR A 11 37.17 -43.45 5.97
N ALA A 12 36.52 -42.54 5.21
CA ALA A 12 35.82 -41.43 5.86
C ALA A 12 34.55 -40.90 5.15
N SER A 13 33.97 -41.66 4.23
CA SER A 13 32.83 -41.10 3.45
C SER A 13 31.48 -41.80 3.62
N ALA A 14 31.38 -42.91 4.36
CA ALA A 14 30.12 -43.63 4.51
C ALA A 14 29.24 -43.22 5.72
N VAL A 15 29.80 -42.53 6.73
CA VAL A 15 29.06 -42.20 7.95
C VAL A 15 28.37 -40.81 7.85
N SER A 16 28.85 -39.94 6.97
CA SER A 16 28.29 -38.56 6.84
C SER A 16 27.03 -38.49 6.01
N VAL A 17 26.86 -39.38 5.03
CA VAL A 17 25.67 -39.37 4.14
C VAL A 17 24.44 -39.95 4.84
N ALA A 18 24.62 -40.94 5.71
CA ALA A 18 23.51 -41.55 6.46
C ALA A 18 22.93 -40.60 7.55
N ARG A 19 23.75 -39.69 8.10
CA ARG A 19 23.28 -38.69 9.08
C ARG A 19 22.56 -37.50 8.44
N LEU A 20 22.86 -37.14 7.21
CA LEU A 20 22.15 -36.09 6.49
C LEU A 20 20.77 -36.57 5.99
N ALA A 21 20.64 -37.86 5.62
CA ALA A 21 19.36 -38.43 5.19
C ALA A 21 18.36 -38.61 6.35
N ALA A 22 18.83 -38.83 7.57
CA ALA A 22 17.97 -38.97 8.75
C ALA A 22 17.44 -37.63 9.29
N LEU A 23 18.10 -36.49 9.02
CA LEU A 23 17.62 -35.16 9.42
C LEU A 23 16.54 -34.61 8.49
N LEU A 24 16.44 -35.10 7.25
CA LEU A 24 15.43 -34.67 6.28
C LEU A 24 14.06 -35.35 6.54
N PHE A 25 13.98 -36.41 7.32
CA PHE A 25 12.72 -37.12 7.64
C PHE A 25 12.02 -36.62 8.92
N LEU A 26 12.60 -35.67 9.67
CA LEU A 26 12.03 -35.14 10.92
C LEU A 26 11.51 -33.71 10.81
N LEU A 27 11.42 -33.17 9.60
CA LEU A 27 10.64 -31.92 9.38
C LEU A 27 9.15 -32.35 9.49
N PRO A 28 8.39 -31.84 10.48
CA PRO A 28 6.96 -32.03 10.46
C PRO A 28 6.44 -31.44 9.16
N PHE A 29 5.79 -32.23 8.32
CA PHE A 29 4.95 -31.76 7.27
C PHE A 29 3.85 -30.93 7.96
N PHE A 30 4.07 -29.63 8.13
CA PHE A 30 2.96 -28.71 8.30
C PHE A 30 2.21 -28.73 6.97
N ALA A 31 1.20 -29.56 6.87
CA ALA A 31 0.17 -29.40 5.88
C ALA A 31 -0.43 -28.03 6.15
N ALA A 32 0.07 -27.03 5.43
CA ALA A 32 -0.61 -25.75 5.35
C ALA A 32 -1.99 -26.09 4.77
N THR A 33 -3.00 -26.16 5.62
CA THR A 33 -4.39 -26.18 5.15
C THR A 33 -4.56 -24.88 4.37
N ALA A 34 -4.51 -24.99 3.05
CA ALA A 34 -4.84 -23.88 2.19
C ALA A 34 -6.23 -23.41 2.63
N ALA A 35 -6.33 -22.17 3.10
CA ALA A 35 -7.62 -21.59 3.40
C ALA A 35 -8.45 -21.72 2.13
N THR A 36 -9.63 -22.34 2.23
CA THR A 36 -10.51 -22.50 1.07
C THR A 36 -10.92 -21.11 0.61
N GLU A 37 -10.61 -20.80 -0.65
CA GLU A 37 -10.97 -19.54 -1.25
C GLU A 37 -12.48 -19.33 -1.20
N LYS A 38 -12.90 -18.15 -0.74
CA LYS A 38 -14.33 -17.79 -0.73
C LYS A 38 -14.86 -17.76 -2.16
N PRO A 39 -15.95 -18.48 -2.48
CA PRO A 39 -16.44 -18.54 -3.85
C PRO A 39 -16.94 -17.17 -4.36
N ALA A 40 -16.79 -16.94 -5.66
CA ALA A 40 -17.32 -15.76 -6.34
C ALA A 40 -18.83 -15.92 -6.57
N THR A 41 -19.65 -15.39 -5.66
CA THR A 41 -21.11 -15.58 -5.64
C THR A 41 -21.91 -14.32 -5.99
N TYR A 42 -21.27 -13.15 -5.98
CA TYR A 42 -21.93 -11.87 -6.23
C TYR A 42 -21.69 -11.36 -7.65
N GLY A 43 -22.65 -10.62 -8.20
CA GLY A 43 -22.44 -9.69 -9.30
C GLY A 43 -21.70 -8.43 -8.79
N MET A 44 -21.57 -7.43 -9.68
CA MET A 44 -20.90 -6.16 -9.34
C MET A 44 -21.59 -5.00 -10.04
N GLU A 45 -21.73 -3.89 -9.32
CA GLU A 45 -22.09 -2.58 -9.86
C GLU A 45 -21.11 -1.51 -9.38
N ILE A 46 -21.07 -0.38 -10.08
CA ILE A 46 -20.19 0.75 -9.73
C ILE A 46 -21.07 1.98 -9.53
N HIS A 47 -20.88 2.64 -8.40
CA HIS A 47 -21.49 3.93 -8.09
C HIS A 47 -20.40 4.95 -7.81
N SER A 48 -20.55 6.17 -8.32
CA SER A 48 -19.68 7.27 -7.90
C SER A 48 -20.38 8.07 -6.80
N ASP A 49 -19.62 8.48 -5.81
CA ASP A 49 -20.12 9.26 -4.66
C ASP A 49 -19.10 10.32 -4.24
N TRP A 50 -19.54 11.24 -3.39
CA TRP A 50 -18.74 12.31 -2.84
C TRP A 50 -18.61 12.18 -1.33
N ILE A 51 -17.40 12.24 -0.83
CA ILE A 51 -17.09 12.19 0.59
C ILE A 51 -16.73 13.61 1.05
N ALA A 52 -17.58 14.20 1.88
CA ALA A 52 -17.32 15.55 2.40
C ALA A 52 -16.29 15.52 3.52
N MET A 53 -15.26 16.34 3.38
CA MET A 53 -14.26 16.59 4.42
C MET A 53 -14.76 17.66 5.40
N PRO A 54 -14.19 17.75 6.61
CA PRO A 54 -14.61 18.73 7.63
C PRO A 54 -14.54 20.19 7.17
N ASP A 55 -13.66 20.51 6.23
CA ASP A 55 -13.49 21.84 5.64
C ASP A 55 -14.44 22.15 4.47
N GLY A 56 -15.32 21.19 4.14
CA GLY A 56 -16.27 21.31 3.03
C GLY A 56 -15.74 20.83 1.68
N THR A 57 -14.45 20.51 1.54
CA THR A 57 -13.90 19.88 0.35
C THR A 57 -14.52 18.50 0.16
N ARG A 58 -14.81 18.10 -1.10
CA ARG A 58 -15.37 16.79 -1.39
C ARG A 58 -14.36 15.92 -2.14
N LEU A 59 -14.16 14.72 -1.66
CA LEU A 59 -13.35 13.72 -2.35
C LEU A 59 -14.23 12.82 -3.19
N SER A 60 -13.77 12.51 -4.39
CA SER A 60 -14.48 11.65 -5.34
C SER A 60 -14.15 10.19 -5.10
N ALA A 61 -15.17 9.39 -4.91
CA ALA A 61 -15.08 7.95 -4.68
C ALA A 61 -15.80 7.15 -5.78
N ASP A 62 -15.22 6.05 -6.24
CA ASP A 62 -15.90 5.01 -6.98
C ASP A 62 -16.10 3.80 -6.07
N LEU A 63 -17.34 3.41 -5.87
CA LEU A 63 -17.77 2.32 -5.01
C LEU A 63 -18.16 1.12 -5.88
N TYR A 64 -17.36 0.08 -5.86
CA TYR A 64 -17.61 -1.20 -6.51
C TYR A 64 -18.34 -2.09 -5.52
N GLN A 65 -19.64 -2.33 -5.73
CA GLN A 65 -20.49 -2.98 -4.76
C GLN A 65 -20.99 -4.35 -5.24
N PRO A 66 -21.08 -5.35 -4.32
CA PRO A 66 -21.67 -6.64 -4.63
C PRO A 66 -23.17 -6.51 -4.94
N THR A 67 -23.62 -7.24 -5.97
CA THR A 67 -25.05 -7.37 -6.32
C THR A 67 -25.51 -8.81 -6.20
N GLY A 68 -26.83 -9.03 -6.11
CA GLY A 68 -27.41 -10.37 -5.99
C GLY A 68 -27.34 -10.98 -4.59
N GLY A 69 -26.97 -10.18 -3.58
CA GLY A 69 -27.00 -10.58 -2.18
C GLY A 69 -28.41 -10.53 -1.55
N LYS A 70 -28.49 -10.83 -0.26
CA LYS A 70 -29.73 -10.74 0.52
C LYS A 70 -30.11 -9.28 0.78
N ALA A 71 -31.40 -8.99 0.90
CA ALA A 71 -31.86 -7.66 1.27
C ALA A 71 -31.24 -7.23 2.61
N GLY A 72 -30.62 -6.03 2.65
CA GLY A 72 -29.97 -5.49 3.84
C GLY A 72 -28.64 -6.15 4.22
N GLU A 73 -28.07 -6.98 3.35
CA GLU A 73 -26.74 -7.55 3.55
C GLU A 73 -25.68 -6.46 3.60
N LYS A 74 -24.71 -6.62 4.50
CA LYS A 74 -23.62 -5.67 4.74
C LYS A 74 -22.28 -6.31 4.48
N PHE A 75 -21.37 -5.53 3.89
CA PHE A 75 -20.09 -6.02 3.43
C PHE A 75 -18.92 -5.27 4.10
N PRO A 76 -17.77 -5.91 4.34
CA PRO A 76 -16.56 -5.22 4.65
C PRO A 76 -16.08 -4.40 3.44
N VAL A 77 -15.37 -3.31 3.72
CA VAL A 77 -14.88 -2.38 2.69
C VAL A 77 -13.37 -2.56 2.52
N LEU A 78 -12.90 -2.50 1.29
CA LEU A 78 -11.49 -2.39 0.94
C LEU A 78 -11.27 -1.02 0.31
N LEU A 79 -10.45 -0.19 0.93
CA LEU A 79 -10.13 1.15 0.47
C LEU A 79 -8.79 1.17 -0.26
N GLU A 80 -8.79 1.69 -1.50
CA GLU A 80 -7.61 2.18 -2.20
C GLU A 80 -7.66 3.71 -2.23
N TYR A 81 -6.69 4.37 -1.60
CA TYR A 81 -6.64 5.83 -1.40
C TYR A 81 -5.33 6.37 -1.96
N LEU A 82 -5.38 7.02 -3.13
CA LEU A 82 -4.21 7.41 -3.89
C LEU A 82 -4.52 8.53 -4.92
N PRO A 83 -3.49 9.20 -5.49
CA PRO A 83 -3.67 10.33 -6.39
C PRO A 83 -3.80 9.97 -7.88
N TYR A 84 -3.72 8.69 -8.24
CA TYR A 84 -3.47 8.26 -9.63
C TYR A 84 -4.71 8.28 -10.52
N ARG A 85 -5.71 9.10 -10.19
CA ARG A 85 -6.92 9.29 -10.99
C ARG A 85 -7.65 7.97 -11.24
N LYS A 86 -8.51 7.60 -10.28
CA LYS A 86 -9.21 6.30 -10.24
C LYS A 86 -9.90 5.87 -11.54
N HIS A 87 -10.34 6.83 -12.36
CA HIS A 87 -10.99 6.52 -13.64
C HIS A 87 -10.02 6.00 -14.69
N GLU A 88 -8.83 6.56 -14.78
CA GLU A 88 -7.76 6.10 -15.68
C GLU A 88 -7.20 4.75 -15.24
N ALA A 89 -7.11 4.52 -13.95
CA ALA A 89 -6.64 3.26 -13.38
C ALA A 89 -7.69 2.13 -13.45
N ARG A 90 -8.95 2.44 -13.73
CA ARG A 90 -10.08 1.49 -13.65
C ARG A 90 -9.83 0.20 -14.44
N ALA A 91 -9.39 0.30 -15.69
CA ALA A 91 -9.19 -0.89 -16.52
C ALA A 91 -8.09 -1.80 -15.96
N ARG A 92 -6.99 -1.21 -15.48
CA ARG A 92 -5.86 -1.92 -14.85
C ARG A 92 -6.29 -2.62 -13.56
N ASN A 93 -7.04 -1.93 -12.72
CA ASN A 93 -7.42 -2.41 -11.39
C ASN A 93 -8.66 -3.32 -11.40
N TRP A 94 -9.40 -3.38 -12.53
CA TRP A 94 -10.61 -4.18 -12.67
C TRP A 94 -10.48 -5.64 -12.24
N PRO A 95 -9.42 -6.40 -12.63
CA PRO A 95 -9.29 -7.80 -12.21
C PRO A 95 -9.24 -7.95 -10.68
N LEU A 96 -8.48 -7.08 -10.01
CA LEU A 96 -8.32 -7.10 -8.56
C LEU A 96 -9.61 -6.71 -7.84
N TYR A 97 -10.24 -5.60 -8.26
CA TYR A 97 -11.48 -5.14 -7.64
C TYR A 97 -12.62 -6.15 -7.83
N SER A 98 -12.80 -6.67 -9.05
CA SER A 98 -13.83 -7.66 -9.34
C SER A 98 -13.62 -8.96 -8.57
N TYR A 99 -12.37 -9.36 -8.33
CA TYR A 99 -12.06 -10.52 -7.51
C TYR A 99 -12.64 -10.40 -6.11
N PHE A 100 -12.43 -9.26 -5.45
CA PHE A 100 -12.92 -9.02 -4.09
C PHE A 100 -14.43 -8.77 -4.06
N VAL A 101 -14.96 -7.96 -4.97
CA VAL A 101 -16.41 -7.64 -5.00
C VAL A 101 -17.25 -8.89 -5.18
N ARG A 102 -16.86 -9.75 -6.11
CA ARG A 102 -17.55 -11.02 -6.34
C ARG A 102 -17.50 -11.98 -5.16
N ARG A 103 -16.67 -11.71 -4.18
CA ARG A 103 -16.53 -12.46 -2.92
C ARG A 103 -17.13 -11.76 -1.70
N GLY A 104 -17.89 -10.71 -1.94
CA GLY A 104 -18.66 -9.97 -0.92
C GLY A 104 -17.81 -8.99 -0.13
N TYR A 105 -17.00 -8.21 -0.84
CA TYR A 105 -16.39 -6.99 -0.35
C TYR A 105 -16.90 -5.81 -1.16
N VAL A 106 -17.04 -4.65 -0.56
CA VAL A 106 -17.09 -3.40 -1.32
C VAL A 106 -15.66 -2.94 -1.53
N VAL A 107 -15.32 -2.51 -2.75
CA VAL A 107 -14.05 -1.83 -3.02
C VAL A 107 -14.34 -0.35 -3.25
N ALA A 108 -13.67 0.51 -2.51
CA ALA A 108 -13.73 1.97 -2.65
C ALA A 108 -12.40 2.47 -3.21
N ALA A 109 -12.43 3.06 -4.41
CA ALA A 109 -11.30 3.76 -5.00
C ALA A 109 -11.55 5.26 -4.82
N VAL A 110 -10.65 5.96 -4.11
CA VAL A 110 -10.82 7.37 -3.74
C VAL A 110 -9.63 8.18 -4.21
N ASP A 111 -9.87 9.20 -5.03
CA ASP A 111 -8.86 10.19 -5.39
C ASP A 111 -8.58 11.09 -4.18
N ILE A 112 -7.31 11.32 -3.85
CA ILE A 112 -6.94 12.24 -2.77
C ILE A 112 -7.28 13.70 -3.16
N ARG A 113 -7.26 14.58 -2.17
CA ARG A 113 -7.53 16.02 -2.32
C ARG A 113 -6.68 16.64 -3.44
N GLY A 114 -7.32 17.42 -4.33
CA GLY A 114 -6.65 18.13 -5.39
C GLY A 114 -6.16 17.28 -6.56
N THR A 115 -6.56 16.00 -6.61
CA THR A 115 -6.18 15.07 -7.69
C THR A 115 -7.41 14.46 -8.36
N GLY A 116 -7.26 13.99 -9.58
CA GLY A 116 -8.34 13.34 -10.31
C GLY A 116 -9.63 14.13 -10.30
N ASN A 117 -10.71 13.51 -9.83
CA ASN A 117 -12.02 14.16 -9.73
C ASN A 117 -12.31 14.74 -8.34
N SER A 118 -11.41 14.60 -7.36
CA SER A 118 -11.57 15.21 -6.04
C SER A 118 -11.41 16.71 -6.11
N GLU A 119 -12.11 17.41 -5.24
CA GLU A 119 -12.02 18.88 -5.12
C GLU A 119 -10.81 19.32 -4.28
N GLY A 120 -10.65 20.62 -4.15
CA GLY A 120 -9.71 21.29 -3.28
C GLY A 120 -8.33 21.48 -3.89
N ARG A 121 -7.49 22.12 -3.08
CA ARG A 121 -6.12 22.42 -3.46
C ARG A 121 -5.27 21.16 -3.39
N LEU A 122 -4.33 21.02 -4.34
CA LEU A 122 -3.33 19.95 -4.29
C LEU A 122 -2.61 19.96 -2.94
N ILE A 123 -2.40 18.79 -2.38
CA ILE A 123 -1.62 18.64 -1.15
C ILE A 123 -0.23 19.27 -1.33
N PRO A 124 0.37 19.86 -0.27
CA PRO A 124 1.62 20.62 -0.41
C PRO A 124 2.85 19.75 -0.65
N TYR A 125 2.77 18.47 -0.39
CA TYR A 125 3.74 17.39 -0.63
C TYR A 125 3.09 16.06 -0.27
N GLU A 126 3.70 14.95 -0.68
CA GLU A 126 3.24 13.61 -0.43
C GLU A 126 3.07 13.31 1.07
N TYR A 127 2.05 12.55 1.38
CA TYR A 127 1.78 12.06 2.74
C TYR A 127 1.67 13.19 3.78
N SER A 128 1.20 14.35 3.33
CA SER A 128 0.99 15.51 4.21
C SER A 128 -0.09 15.23 5.24
N GLU A 129 -0.07 15.96 6.36
CA GLU A 129 -1.05 15.76 7.42
C GLU A 129 -2.50 15.99 6.95
N VAL A 130 -2.73 16.88 5.97
CA VAL A 130 -4.06 17.08 5.39
C VAL A 130 -4.53 15.83 4.65
N GLU A 131 -3.66 15.19 3.86
CA GLU A 131 -3.95 13.94 3.19
C GLU A 131 -4.29 12.82 4.17
N GLN A 132 -3.52 12.70 5.24
CA GLN A 132 -3.73 11.69 6.27
C GLN A 132 -5.05 11.90 7.01
N LYS A 133 -5.41 13.12 7.39
CA LYS A 133 -6.71 13.45 8.02
C LYS A 133 -7.89 13.21 7.10
N ASP A 134 -7.74 13.51 5.83
CA ASP A 134 -8.75 13.17 4.83
C ASP A 134 -8.94 11.65 4.75
N GLY A 135 -7.85 10.87 4.76
CA GLY A 135 -7.90 9.40 4.79
C GLY A 135 -8.65 8.85 6.02
N GLU A 136 -8.42 9.42 7.21
CA GLU A 136 -9.19 9.07 8.43
C GLU A 136 -10.68 9.34 8.24
N THR A 137 -11.04 10.48 7.64
CA THR A 137 -12.43 10.87 7.36
C THR A 137 -13.07 9.91 6.35
N VAL A 138 -12.32 9.52 5.30
CA VAL A 138 -12.77 8.55 4.30
C VAL A 138 -13.06 7.20 4.95
N ILE A 139 -12.18 6.69 5.80
CA ILE A 139 -12.38 5.42 6.51
C ILE A 139 -13.61 5.48 7.40
N ASP A 140 -13.76 6.56 8.16
CA ASP A 140 -14.92 6.77 9.04
C ASP A 140 -16.22 6.83 8.24
N TRP A 141 -16.25 7.57 7.13
CA TRP A 141 -17.41 7.66 6.25
C TRP A 141 -17.80 6.29 5.66
N LEU A 142 -16.82 5.55 5.13
CA LEU A 142 -17.05 4.21 4.57
C LEU A 142 -17.63 3.24 5.59
N SER A 143 -17.18 3.32 6.83
CA SER A 143 -17.63 2.45 7.91
C SER A 143 -19.12 2.65 8.28
N LYS A 144 -19.63 3.87 8.07
CA LYS A 144 -20.98 4.29 8.44
C LYS A 144 -22.03 4.09 7.35
N GLN A 145 -21.62 3.65 6.16
CA GLN A 145 -22.56 3.46 5.05
C GLN A 145 -23.53 2.32 5.34
N ARG A 146 -24.76 2.43 4.81
CA ARG A 146 -25.82 1.44 5.05
C ARG A 146 -25.45 0.02 4.57
N TRP A 147 -24.65 -0.07 3.52
CA TRP A 147 -24.14 -1.31 2.96
C TRP A 147 -22.84 -1.81 3.62
N SER A 148 -22.23 -1.03 4.50
CA SER A 148 -21.02 -1.38 5.22
C SER A 148 -21.32 -2.16 6.51
N ASN A 149 -20.51 -3.15 6.82
CA ASN A 149 -20.54 -3.84 8.12
C ASN A 149 -19.70 -3.16 9.21
N GLY A 150 -19.16 -1.96 8.92
CA GLY A 150 -18.33 -1.17 9.82
C GLY A 150 -16.84 -1.51 9.80
N ASN A 151 -16.41 -2.51 9.05
CA ASN A 151 -15.00 -2.89 8.95
C ASN A 151 -14.41 -2.40 7.64
N VAL A 152 -13.30 -1.70 7.72
CA VAL A 152 -12.54 -1.21 6.56
C VAL A 152 -11.15 -1.86 6.58
N GLY A 153 -10.73 -2.40 5.46
CA GLY A 153 -9.34 -2.74 5.18
C GLY A 153 -8.77 -1.71 4.20
N MET A 154 -7.49 -1.43 4.29
CA MET A 154 -6.81 -0.55 3.34
C MET A 154 -5.76 -1.33 2.56
N PHE A 155 -5.63 -1.04 1.27
CA PHE A 155 -4.63 -1.69 0.43
C PHE A 155 -4.16 -0.76 -0.66
N GLY A 156 -3.00 -1.02 -1.21
CA GLY A 156 -2.51 -0.33 -2.38
C GLY A 156 -1.08 -0.70 -2.70
N ILE A 157 -0.70 -0.34 -3.93
CA ILE A 157 0.67 -0.42 -4.42
C ILE A 157 1.26 0.99 -4.38
N SER A 158 2.59 1.10 -4.15
CA SER A 158 3.29 2.39 -4.17
C SER A 158 2.62 3.37 -3.20
N TRP A 159 2.22 4.56 -3.63
CA TRP A 159 1.53 5.56 -2.81
C TRP A 159 0.39 4.99 -1.96
N GLY A 160 -0.46 4.13 -2.53
CA GLY A 160 -1.52 3.47 -1.78
C GLY A 160 -1.01 2.52 -0.69
N GLY A 161 0.15 1.90 -0.91
CA GLY A 161 0.86 1.10 0.08
C GLY A 161 1.45 1.96 1.20
N PHE A 162 2.09 3.07 0.88
CA PHE A 162 2.60 4.05 1.85
C PHE A 162 1.45 4.58 2.73
N ASN A 163 0.36 5.03 2.13
CA ASN A 163 -0.82 5.48 2.86
C ASN A 163 -1.39 4.39 3.78
N SER A 164 -1.37 3.12 3.34
CA SER A 164 -1.83 2.00 4.15
C SER A 164 -0.96 1.78 5.38
N ILE A 165 0.36 1.87 5.24
CA ILE A 165 1.33 1.76 6.34
C ILE A 165 1.14 2.91 7.34
N GLN A 166 1.10 4.14 6.84
CA GLN A 166 0.96 5.34 7.67
C GLN A 166 -0.38 5.35 8.40
N MET A 167 -1.47 4.98 7.72
CA MET A 167 -2.81 4.93 8.32
C MET A 167 -2.90 3.88 9.43
N ALA A 168 -2.12 2.79 9.35
CA ALA A 168 -2.10 1.76 10.39
C ALA A 168 -1.57 2.28 11.74
N THR A 169 -0.76 3.35 11.76
CA THR A 169 -0.29 4.00 13.01
C THR A 169 -1.31 4.97 13.59
N ARG A 170 -2.29 5.40 12.82
CA ARG A 170 -3.27 6.43 13.24
C ARG A 170 -4.42 5.86 14.09
N ASN A 171 -4.48 4.55 14.24
CA ASN A 171 -5.45 3.84 15.10
C ASN A 171 -6.92 4.20 14.82
N VAL A 172 -7.28 4.40 13.56
CA VAL A 172 -8.67 4.65 13.14
C VAL A 172 -9.54 3.45 13.49
N PRO A 173 -10.59 3.60 14.32
CA PRO A 173 -11.31 2.46 14.89
C PRO A 173 -11.91 1.49 13.87
N ALA A 174 -12.32 2.01 12.70
CA ALA A 174 -12.92 1.20 11.63
C ALA A 174 -11.87 0.45 10.78
N LEU A 175 -10.59 0.86 10.80
CA LEU A 175 -9.52 0.20 10.07
C LEU A 175 -9.12 -1.10 10.77
N LYS A 176 -9.24 -2.23 10.08
CA LYS A 176 -9.09 -3.57 10.67
C LYS A 176 -7.90 -4.35 10.13
N ALA A 177 -7.40 -4.01 8.97
CA ALA A 177 -6.24 -4.64 8.36
C ALA A 177 -5.68 -3.76 7.26
N MET A 178 -4.42 -3.96 6.89
CA MET A 178 -3.85 -3.33 5.71
C MET A 178 -2.98 -4.29 4.89
N VAL A 179 -2.91 -4.00 3.58
CA VAL A 179 -2.00 -4.64 2.64
C VAL A 179 -1.18 -3.56 1.95
N ALA A 180 0.12 -3.59 2.12
CA ALA A 180 1.05 -2.69 1.43
C ALA A 180 1.84 -3.48 0.39
N ILE A 181 1.82 -2.99 -0.85
CA ILE A 181 2.48 -3.61 -1.98
C ILE A 181 3.52 -2.62 -2.51
N ASP A 182 4.76 -3.06 -2.65
CA ASP A 182 5.87 -2.26 -3.19
C ASP A 182 5.85 -0.82 -2.61
N ALA A 183 6.03 -0.73 -1.29
CA ALA A 183 5.96 0.51 -0.54
C ALA A 183 6.90 0.46 0.68
N THR A 184 7.29 1.62 1.21
CA THR A 184 8.17 1.71 2.36
C THR A 184 7.51 2.39 3.56
N GLU A 185 8.08 2.11 4.73
CA GLU A 185 7.76 2.76 6.00
C GLU A 185 8.74 3.87 6.35
N ASP A 186 9.75 4.13 5.51
CA ASP A 186 10.79 5.13 5.79
C ASP A 186 11.00 6.06 4.58
N LEU A 187 10.54 7.29 4.71
CA LEU A 187 10.59 8.28 3.63
C LEU A 187 11.99 8.87 3.37
N TYR A 188 12.97 8.60 4.21
CA TYR A 188 14.31 9.14 4.04
C TYR A 188 15.33 8.10 3.60
N GLN A 189 15.18 6.86 4.04
CA GLN A 189 16.14 5.81 3.71
C GLN A 189 15.80 5.10 2.40
N ASP A 190 14.52 5.09 2.03
CA ASP A 190 14.02 4.09 1.08
C ASP A 190 12.85 4.61 0.24
N ASP A 191 12.80 5.91 0.01
CA ASP A 191 11.79 6.56 -0.82
C ASP A 191 12.36 6.98 -2.18
N VAL A 192 11.47 7.33 -3.12
CA VAL A 192 11.86 7.82 -4.45
C VAL A 192 12.67 9.11 -4.40
N HIS A 193 12.48 9.94 -3.38
CA HIS A 193 13.19 11.22 -3.22
C HIS A 193 14.55 11.05 -2.57
N TYR A 194 14.69 10.08 -1.67
CA TYR A 194 15.92 9.77 -0.96
C TYR A 194 16.07 8.26 -0.83
N MET A 195 17.25 7.77 -1.22
CA MET A 195 17.61 6.38 -1.02
C MET A 195 18.94 6.34 -0.28
N ASP A 196 18.99 5.62 0.84
CA ASP A 196 20.13 5.59 1.75
C ASP A 196 20.58 7.00 2.19
N GLY A 197 19.64 7.95 2.32
CA GLY A 197 19.93 9.34 2.67
C GLY A 197 20.56 10.16 1.53
N ILE A 198 20.60 9.63 0.32
CA ILE A 198 21.09 10.32 -0.88
C ILE A 198 19.88 10.81 -1.69
N MET A 199 19.85 12.10 -1.99
CA MET A 199 18.79 12.68 -2.82
C MET A 199 18.81 12.07 -4.21
N HIS A 200 17.68 11.56 -4.62
CA HIS A 200 17.43 11.05 -5.96
C HIS A 200 16.60 12.07 -6.75
N LEU A 201 16.97 12.35 -7.99
CA LEU A 201 16.29 13.30 -8.85
C LEU A 201 16.25 12.75 -10.28
N ASP A 202 15.09 12.34 -10.70
CA ASP A 202 14.82 12.03 -12.09
C ASP A 202 13.65 12.88 -12.64
N SER A 203 13.28 12.65 -13.88
CA SER A 203 12.19 13.42 -14.51
C SER A 203 10.81 13.11 -13.91
N TRP A 204 10.62 11.92 -13.38
CA TRP A 204 9.40 11.53 -12.66
C TRP A 204 9.26 12.34 -11.38
N GLU A 205 10.30 12.37 -10.56
CA GLU A 205 10.34 13.14 -9.32
C GLU A 205 10.04 14.62 -9.51
N MET A 206 10.57 15.20 -10.60
CA MET A 206 10.38 16.63 -10.90
C MET A 206 8.97 16.98 -11.37
N SER A 207 8.17 16.03 -11.81
CA SER A 207 6.83 16.27 -12.35
C SER A 207 5.71 15.60 -11.57
N MET A 208 6.00 14.95 -10.45
CA MET A 208 5.04 14.14 -9.73
C MET A 208 3.83 14.95 -9.26
N ASP A 209 4.02 16.17 -8.76
CA ASP A 209 2.96 17.09 -8.38
C ASP A 209 2.04 17.42 -9.57
N LEU A 210 2.62 17.77 -10.72
CA LEU A 210 1.88 18.09 -11.93
C LEU A 210 1.11 16.89 -12.48
N ASP A 211 1.73 15.71 -12.46
CA ASP A 211 1.10 14.49 -12.93
C ASP A 211 -0.13 14.11 -12.08
N ASN A 212 -0.04 14.29 -10.77
CA ASN A 212 -1.13 14.01 -9.85
C ASN A 212 -2.20 15.11 -9.85
N ALA A 213 -1.82 16.37 -10.11
CA ALA A 213 -2.74 17.51 -10.18
C ALA A 213 -3.75 17.42 -11.33
N ARG A 214 -3.47 16.63 -12.35
CA ARG A 214 -4.34 16.53 -13.54
C ARG A 214 -5.75 16.09 -13.17
N PRO A 215 -6.78 16.71 -13.78
CA PRO A 215 -8.17 16.29 -13.58
C PRO A 215 -8.41 14.89 -14.16
N GLY A 216 -9.40 14.19 -13.62
CA GLY A 216 -9.78 12.86 -14.07
C GLY A 216 -10.84 12.84 -15.17
N ALA A 217 -10.98 11.69 -15.85
CA ALA A 217 -12.06 11.43 -16.78
C ALA A 217 -13.45 11.52 -16.09
N PRO A 218 -14.52 11.79 -16.82
CA PRO A 218 -14.56 12.05 -18.26
C PRO A 218 -14.37 13.52 -18.63
N GLY A 219 -14.38 14.43 -17.67
CA GLY A 219 -14.46 15.86 -17.93
C GLY A 219 -13.12 16.47 -18.32
N TYR A 220 -12.03 16.06 -17.69
CA TYR A 220 -10.69 16.66 -17.84
C TYR A 220 -10.73 18.20 -17.80
N VAL A 221 -11.59 18.77 -16.93
CA VAL A 221 -11.78 20.22 -16.87
C VAL A 221 -10.59 20.89 -16.20
N ILE A 222 -9.98 21.84 -16.91
CA ILE A 222 -9.01 22.78 -16.35
C ILE A 222 -9.60 24.18 -16.54
N ASP A 223 -10.27 24.67 -15.52
CA ASP A 223 -10.72 26.06 -15.42
C ASP A 223 -9.79 26.88 -14.53
N ASP A 224 -10.09 28.16 -14.36
CA ASP A 224 -9.27 29.06 -13.53
C ASP A 224 -9.15 28.59 -12.08
N ALA A 225 -10.18 27.94 -11.54
CA ALA A 225 -10.15 27.40 -10.18
C ALA A 225 -9.22 26.17 -10.09
N ASN A 226 -9.37 25.23 -11.01
CA ASN A 226 -8.47 24.09 -11.09
C ASN A 226 -7.02 24.50 -11.32
N PHE A 227 -6.79 25.49 -12.20
CA PHE A 227 -5.44 25.99 -12.45
C PHE A 227 -4.82 26.55 -11.17
N ARG A 228 -5.52 27.46 -10.49
CA ARG A 228 -5.06 28.07 -9.22
C ARG A 228 -4.81 27.05 -8.13
N ASP A 229 -5.71 26.06 -7.99
CA ASP A 229 -5.70 25.17 -6.85
C ASP A 229 -4.79 23.95 -7.07
N ARG A 230 -4.43 23.64 -8.32
CA ARG A 230 -3.68 22.42 -8.65
C ARG A 230 -2.33 22.69 -9.34
N PHE A 231 -2.23 23.69 -10.18
CA PHE A 231 -1.03 23.94 -11.00
C PHE A 231 -0.27 25.21 -10.58
N ASP A 232 -0.95 26.21 -10.01
CA ASP A 232 -0.32 27.41 -9.45
C ASP A 232 0.01 27.18 -7.96
N THR A 233 0.76 26.11 -7.70
CA THR A 233 1.22 25.70 -6.37
C THR A 233 2.74 25.64 -6.36
N GLU A 234 3.36 25.71 -5.17
CA GLU A 234 4.80 25.50 -5.05
C GLU A 234 5.13 24.06 -5.48
N PRO A 235 6.08 23.87 -6.41
CA PRO A 235 6.50 22.53 -6.82
C PRO A 235 7.04 21.72 -5.63
N TRP A 236 6.58 20.47 -5.47
CA TRP A 236 7.00 19.61 -4.36
C TRP A 236 8.52 19.41 -4.31
N MET A 237 9.16 19.36 -5.47
CA MET A 237 10.60 19.23 -5.56
C MET A 237 11.36 20.35 -4.85
N LEU A 238 10.85 21.59 -4.81
CA LEU A 238 11.48 22.69 -4.07
C LEU A 238 11.41 22.42 -2.56
N THR A 239 10.29 21.89 -2.09
CA THR A 239 10.14 21.48 -0.69
C THR A 239 11.15 20.40 -0.34
N TYR A 240 11.26 19.34 -1.13
CA TYR A 240 12.18 18.24 -0.87
C TYR A 240 13.66 18.67 -0.91
N LYS A 241 14.04 19.51 -1.88
CA LYS A 241 15.39 20.07 -1.96
C LYS A 241 15.80 20.88 -0.73
N ASN A 242 14.84 21.48 -0.05
CA ASN A 242 15.08 22.20 1.19
C ASN A 242 15.17 21.28 2.41
N GLN A 243 14.86 19.99 2.28
CA GLN A 243 14.83 19.00 3.34
C GLN A 243 15.89 17.90 3.15
N GLN A 244 17.15 18.31 2.88
CA GLN A 244 18.23 17.40 2.51
C GLN A 244 18.78 16.54 3.66
N ARG A 245 18.36 16.80 4.88
CA ARG A 245 18.78 16.03 6.06
C ARG A 245 17.59 15.31 6.65
N ASP A 246 17.90 14.14 7.19
CA ASP A 246 16.93 13.40 7.99
C ASP A 246 16.44 14.24 9.18
N GLY A 247 15.17 14.03 9.54
CA GLY A 247 14.56 14.76 10.65
C GLY A 247 13.05 14.94 10.52
N PRO A 248 12.46 15.90 11.26
CA PRO A 248 11.02 16.01 11.47
C PRO A 248 10.17 16.08 10.20
N PHE A 249 10.72 16.61 9.11
CA PHE A 249 10.00 16.63 7.84
C PHE A 249 9.75 15.22 7.31
N TRP A 250 10.74 14.34 7.37
CA TRP A 250 10.64 12.95 6.90
C TRP A 250 9.98 12.04 7.94
N ASP A 251 10.17 12.33 9.24
CA ASP A 251 9.58 11.56 10.33
C ASP A 251 8.06 11.60 10.32
N ARG A 252 7.43 12.68 9.81
CA ARG A 252 5.97 12.82 9.76
C ARG A 252 5.27 11.68 9.03
N GLY A 253 5.85 11.19 7.94
CA GLY A 253 5.30 10.10 7.12
C GLY A 253 6.04 8.78 7.30
N SER A 254 7.16 8.77 8.04
CA SER A 254 7.90 7.56 8.34
C SER A 254 7.33 6.86 9.58
N VAL A 255 7.42 5.54 9.58
CA VAL A 255 6.95 4.67 10.68
C VAL A 255 8.11 3.98 11.38
N ARG A 256 9.34 4.13 10.88
CA ARG A 256 10.56 3.47 11.35
C ARG A 256 10.78 3.50 12.87
N ASP A 257 10.34 4.55 13.56
CA ASP A 257 10.46 4.67 15.03
C ASP A 257 9.12 4.48 15.75
N ARG A 258 8.06 4.08 15.04
CA ARG A 258 6.69 3.97 15.54
C ARG A 258 6.01 2.64 15.22
N TYR A 259 6.77 1.57 15.01
CA TYR A 259 6.23 0.24 14.71
C TYR A 259 5.29 -0.28 15.80
N ASP A 260 5.47 0.14 17.04
CA ASP A 260 4.64 -0.21 18.19
C ASP A 260 3.24 0.41 18.16
N GLU A 261 3.05 1.45 17.34
CA GLU A 261 1.73 2.07 17.11
C GLU A 261 0.86 1.19 16.19
N ILE A 262 1.43 0.30 15.39
CA ILE A 262 0.70 -0.60 14.50
C ILE A 262 0.04 -1.71 15.33
N ARG A 263 -1.30 -1.71 15.38
CA ARG A 263 -2.11 -2.62 16.19
C ARG A 263 -3.09 -3.47 15.37
N ILE A 264 -3.08 -3.33 14.06
CA ILE A 264 -3.93 -4.08 13.14
C ILE A 264 -3.09 -5.08 12.32
N PRO A 265 -3.66 -6.20 11.89
CA PRO A 265 -2.98 -7.13 10.99
C PRO A 265 -2.47 -6.44 9.73
N THR A 266 -1.23 -6.76 9.36
CA THR A 266 -0.56 -6.19 8.19
C THR A 266 -0.04 -7.29 7.26
N PHE A 267 -0.12 -7.02 5.97
CA PHE A 267 0.44 -7.89 4.95
C PHE A 267 1.28 -7.09 3.98
N HIS A 268 2.55 -7.43 3.86
CA HIS A 268 3.51 -6.73 3.02
C HIS A 268 3.89 -7.60 1.82
N ILE A 269 3.83 -7.04 0.63
CA ILE A 269 4.21 -7.69 -0.62
C ILE A 269 5.28 -6.83 -1.28
N GLY A 270 6.41 -7.42 -1.65
CA GLY A 270 7.50 -6.69 -2.31
C GLY A 270 8.24 -7.52 -3.33
N GLY A 271 8.81 -6.83 -4.32
CA GLY A 271 9.64 -7.39 -5.35
C GLY A 271 11.13 -7.31 -5.02
N TRP A 272 11.90 -8.37 -5.34
CA TRP A 272 13.37 -8.32 -5.17
C TRP A 272 14.04 -7.25 -6.05
N TYR A 273 13.36 -6.82 -7.12
CA TYR A 273 13.84 -5.80 -8.05
C TYR A 273 13.19 -4.44 -7.84
N ASP A 274 12.37 -4.29 -6.76
CA ASP A 274 11.75 -3.03 -6.37
C ASP A 274 12.68 -2.21 -5.48
N GLY A 275 12.56 -0.88 -5.52
CA GLY A 275 13.32 0.03 -4.67
C GLY A 275 12.98 -0.14 -3.19
N TYR A 276 11.75 -0.52 -2.87
CA TYR A 276 11.23 -0.62 -1.49
C TYR A 276 11.35 -2.02 -0.86
N ARG A 277 12.11 -2.93 -1.48
CA ARG A 277 12.24 -4.34 -1.05
C ARG A 277 12.64 -4.51 0.41
N ASP A 278 13.47 -3.63 0.93
CA ASP A 278 14.02 -3.74 2.28
C ASP A 278 12.97 -3.44 3.38
N SER A 279 11.97 -2.63 3.06
CA SER A 279 10.82 -2.34 3.92
C SER A 279 10.08 -3.60 4.35
N VAL A 280 9.87 -4.55 3.45
CA VAL A 280 9.17 -5.80 3.77
C VAL A 280 9.85 -6.55 4.92
N ALA A 281 11.17 -6.63 4.89
CA ALA A 281 11.95 -7.29 5.94
C ALA A 281 11.92 -6.48 7.26
N ARG A 282 12.02 -5.14 7.18
CA ARG A 282 11.97 -4.25 8.35
C ARG A 282 10.61 -4.32 9.04
N MET A 283 9.52 -4.27 8.28
CA MET A 283 8.15 -4.38 8.82
C MET A 283 7.93 -5.74 9.50
N LEU A 284 8.34 -6.84 8.87
CA LEU A 284 8.26 -8.18 9.46
C LEU A 284 9.08 -8.30 10.76
N ALA A 285 10.24 -7.65 10.79
CA ALA A 285 11.14 -7.70 11.93
C ALA A 285 10.70 -6.81 13.11
N ASN A 286 10.06 -5.67 12.85
CA ASN A 286 9.85 -4.63 13.86
C ASN A 286 8.42 -4.48 14.36
N VAL A 287 7.39 -4.77 13.57
CA VAL A 287 6.00 -4.75 14.05
C VAL A 287 5.77 -5.92 15.01
N LYS A 288 5.48 -5.61 16.27
CA LYS A 288 5.33 -6.62 17.36
C LYS A 288 3.92 -6.66 17.94
N ASN A 289 3.15 -5.59 17.80
CA ASN A 289 1.84 -5.46 18.44
C ASN A 289 0.67 -5.94 17.55
N ALA A 290 0.98 -6.47 16.37
CA ALA A 290 0.00 -7.00 15.44
C ALA A 290 0.55 -8.20 14.64
N PRO A 291 -0.32 -9.07 14.11
CA PRO A 291 0.10 -10.10 13.17
C PRO A 291 0.67 -9.47 11.88
N VAL A 292 1.84 -9.96 11.45
CA VAL A 292 2.49 -9.53 10.21
C VAL A 292 2.66 -10.73 9.29
N LYS A 293 2.38 -10.54 8.01
CA LYS A 293 2.72 -11.48 6.93
C LYS A 293 3.49 -10.76 5.85
N ALA A 294 4.33 -11.48 5.14
CA ALA A 294 5.12 -10.94 4.04
C ALA A 294 5.27 -11.95 2.91
N ILE A 295 5.34 -11.43 1.68
CA ILE A 295 5.74 -12.17 0.48
C ILE A 295 6.77 -11.33 -0.26
N MET A 296 7.88 -11.97 -0.65
CA MET A 296 8.87 -11.42 -1.56
C MET A 296 8.97 -12.31 -2.79
N GLY A 297 9.01 -11.70 -3.97
CA GLY A 297 9.07 -12.45 -5.22
C GLY A 297 9.99 -11.84 -6.28
N ALA A 298 10.19 -12.55 -7.38
CA ALA A 298 11.07 -12.15 -8.46
C ALA A 298 10.35 -11.20 -9.44
N TRP A 299 9.90 -10.08 -8.93
CA TRP A 299 9.25 -9.00 -9.70
C TRP A 299 9.80 -7.63 -9.28
N HIS A 300 9.44 -6.62 -10.04
CA HIS A 300 9.72 -5.21 -9.76
C HIS A 300 8.40 -4.46 -9.53
N HIS A 301 8.46 -3.16 -9.35
CA HIS A 301 7.33 -2.26 -9.06
C HIS A 301 6.11 -2.39 -9.96
#